data_a6d4b9bba7e8553367fef5f1718d56e6
#
_entry.id   a6d4b9bba7e8553367fef5f1718d56e6
#
_cell.length_a   1.000
_cell.length_b   1.000
_cell.length_c   1.000
_cell.angle_alpha   90.00
_cell.angle_beta   90.00
_cell.angle_gamma   90.00
#
_symmetry.space_group_name_H-M   'P 1'
#
loop_
_entity.id
_entity.type
_entity.pdbx_description
1 polymer ?
#
loop_
_entity_poly.entity_id
_entity_poly.type
_entity_poly.pdbx_seq_one_letter_code
_entity_poly.pdbx_strand_id
1 'polypeptide(L)'
;EFLRLAVTGEVSPALRDWPAPPAQLLRDLEAVILLYPYCGLLNGADAGDWTGAPPILMVLAAEDRIVSTPDCESMAARLRERGARVAVEVLPDADHGFDQQDRAAFSALRFDAGLRDRAAAAIDTFLSAAK
;
A
#
# COMPACT_ATOMS: atom_id res chain seq x y z
N GLU A 1 -3.53 -2.65 7.27
CA GLU A 1 -4.35 -2.86 8.48
C GLU A 1 -4.72 -1.54 9.15
N PHE A 2 -3.76 -0.68 9.50
CA PHE A 2 -4.04 0.63 10.12
C PHE A 2 -5.05 1.45 9.32
N LEU A 3 -4.81 1.61 8.01
CA LEU A 3 -5.67 2.37 7.14
C LEU A 3 -7.10 1.77 7.09
N ARG A 4 -7.23 0.45 7.01
CA ARG A 4 -8.52 -0.25 7.07
C ARG A 4 -9.27 0.08 8.37
N LEU A 5 -8.62 -0.09 9.51
CA LEU A 5 -9.23 0.18 10.80
C LEU A 5 -9.66 1.64 10.95
N ALA A 6 -8.84 2.56 10.45
CA ALA A 6 -9.14 3.98 10.50
C ALA A 6 -10.36 4.36 9.61
N VAL A 7 -10.47 3.76 8.42
CA VAL A 7 -11.59 4.00 7.49
C VAL A 7 -12.88 3.33 7.98
N THR A 8 -12.81 2.11 8.50
CA THR A 8 -14.01 1.39 8.98
C THR A 8 -14.47 1.83 10.37
N GLY A 9 -13.67 2.63 11.08
CA GLY A 9 -13.95 3.03 12.47
C GLY A 9 -13.75 1.92 13.50
N GLU A 10 -13.24 0.76 13.10
CA GLU A 10 -12.93 -0.33 14.01
C GLU A 10 -11.75 0.04 14.91
N VAL A 11 -11.78 -0.37 16.16
CA VAL A 11 -10.68 -0.18 17.11
C VAL A 11 -10.00 -1.51 17.37
N SER A 12 -8.82 -1.68 16.78
CA SER A 12 -7.95 -2.80 17.10
C SER A 12 -7.38 -2.67 18.52
N PRO A 13 -7.17 -3.77 19.26
CA PRO A 13 -6.46 -3.73 20.53
C PRO A 13 -5.09 -3.05 20.45
N ALA A 14 -4.39 -3.20 19.31
CA ALA A 14 -3.09 -2.58 19.07
C ALA A 14 -3.15 -1.05 18.93
N LEU A 15 -4.32 -0.50 18.59
CA LEU A 15 -4.52 0.96 18.43
C LEU A 15 -5.22 1.59 19.63
N ARG A 16 -5.61 0.81 20.62
CA ARG A 16 -6.38 1.28 21.79
C ARG A 16 -5.65 2.37 22.58
N ASP A 17 -4.34 2.27 22.67
CA ASP A 17 -3.50 3.16 23.46
C ASP A 17 -2.89 4.31 22.61
N TRP A 18 -3.34 4.49 21.37
CA TRP A 18 -2.87 5.59 20.54
C TRP A 18 -3.44 6.93 21.03
N PRO A 19 -2.64 8.00 21.01
CA PRO A 19 -3.02 9.30 21.60
C PRO A 19 -4.15 10.01 20.85
N ALA A 20 -4.46 9.60 19.62
CA ALA A 20 -5.51 10.19 18.81
C ALA A 20 -6.39 9.10 18.17
N PRO A 21 -7.71 9.35 17.99
CA PRO A 21 -8.58 8.44 17.25
C PRO A 21 -8.09 8.21 15.82
N PRO A 22 -8.23 6.99 15.26
CA PRO A 22 -7.82 6.69 13.88
C PRO A 22 -8.39 7.67 12.83
N ALA A 23 -9.65 8.07 12.96
CA ALA A 23 -10.28 9.03 12.06
C ALA A 23 -9.63 10.43 12.11
N GLN A 24 -9.01 10.83 13.21
CA GLN A 24 -8.26 12.08 13.30
C GLN A 24 -6.93 11.96 12.57
N LEU A 25 -6.25 10.82 12.70
CA LEU A 25 -4.99 10.55 12.02
C LEU A 25 -5.16 10.52 10.50
N LEU A 26 -6.29 10.03 9.99
CA LEU A 26 -6.60 10.05 8.55
C LEU A 26 -6.66 11.47 7.97
N ARG A 27 -7.14 12.45 8.73
CA ARG A 27 -7.25 13.84 8.26
C ARG A 27 -5.89 14.49 8.03
N ASP A 28 -4.86 13.99 8.70
CA ASP A 28 -3.50 14.54 8.62
C ASP A 28 -2.64 13.80 7.57
N LEU A 29 -3.22 12.76 6.90
CA LEU A 29 -2.55 12.01 5.84
C LEU A 29 -2.88 12.60 4.47
N GLU A 30 -1.89 13.16 3.79
CA GLU A 30 -2.04 13.65 2.42
C GLU A 30 -2.17 12.51 1.40
N ALA A 31 -1.47 11.40 1.63
CA ALA A 31 -1.48 10.23 0.76
C ALA A 31 -0.99 8.97 1.52
N VAL A 32 -1.24 7.80 0.94
CA VAL A 32 -0.73 6.51 1.41
C VAL A 32 0.02 5.82 0.28
N ILE A 33 1.25 5.42 0.55
CA ILE A 33 2.08 4.66 -0.39
C ILE A 33 2.24 3.23 0.13
N LEU A 34 1.92 2.26 -0.69
CA LEU A 34 2.04 0.84 -0.38
C LEU A 34 3.00 0.19 -1.38
N LEU A 35 4.15 -0.29 -0.90
CA LEU A 35 5.08 -1.06 -1.71
C LEU A 35 4.76 -2.54 -1.53
N TYR A 36 4.49 -3.24 -2.62
CA TYR A 36 4.19 -4.68 -2.69
C TYR A 36 3.37 -5.20 -1.48
N PRO A 37 2.17 -4.61 -1.20
CA PRO A 37 1.38 -4.96 -0.04
C PRO A 37 0.81 -6.37 -0.13
N TYR A 38 0.52 -6.99 1.00
CA TYR A 38 -0.27 -8.22 1.03
C TYR A 38 -1.75 -7.91 0.78
N CYS A 39 -2.31 -8.49 -0.29
CA CYS A 39 -3.70 -8.26 -0.72
C CYS A 39 -4.58 -9.52 -0.67
N GLY A 40 -4.10 -10.60 -0.05
CA GLY A 40 -4.84 -11.86 0.06
C GLY A 40 -6.05 -11.80 1.00
N LEU A 41 -6.74 -12.93 1.11
CA LEU A 41 -8.02 -13.07 1.82
C LEU A 41 -8.03 -12.55 3.28
N LEU A 42 -6.89 -12.59 3.96
CA LEU A 42 -6.80 -12.14 5.35
C LEU A 42 -6.61 -10.61 5.49
N ASN A 43 -6.52 -9.89 4.39
CA ASN A 43 -6.32 -8.45 4.39
C ASN A 43 -7.55 -7.69 4.93
N GLY A 44 -8.76 -8.12 4.54
CA GLY A 44 -10.02 -7.51 4.98
C GLY A 44 -10.23 -6.06 4.52
N ALA A 45 -9.36 -5.52 3.64
CA ALA A 45 -9.42 -4.14 3.19
C ALA A 45 -10.59 -3.85 2.26
N ASP A 46 -11.21 -4.89 1.70
CA ASP A 46 -12.39 -4.78 0.83
C ASP A 46 -13.70 -4.61 1.60
N ALA A 47 -13.66 -4.44 2.92
CA ALA A 47 -14.82 -4.11 3.73
C ALA A 47 -14.95 -2.58 3.91
N GLY A 48 -16.19 -2.10 4.09
CA GLY A 48 -16.48 -0.71 4.47
C GLY A 48 -16.56 0.28 3.30
N ASP A 49 -16.74 1.54 3.66
CA ASP A 49 -16.79 2.71 2.76
C ASP A 49 -15.43 3.42 2.81
N TRP A 50 -14.81 3.59 1.66
CA TRP A 50 -13.48 4.18 1.50
C TRP A 50 -13.50 5.60 0.92
N THR A 51 -14.68 6.21 0.78
CA THR A 51 -14.83 7.54 0.20
C THR A 51 -14.00 8.62 0.90
N GLY A 52 -13.83 8.52 2.21
CA GLY A 52 -13.03 9.46 3.02
C GLY A 52 -11.55 9.12 3.13
N ALA A 53 -11.08 8.04 2.48
CA ALA A 53 -9.68 7.65 2.55
C ALA A 53 -8.77 8.64 1.80
N PRO A 54 -7.54 8.89 2.28
CA PRO A 54 -6.55 9.62 1.50
C PRO A 54 -6.23 8.89 0.19
N PRO A 55 -5.69 9.57 -0.82
CA PRO A 55 -5.24 8.92 -2.05
C PRO A 55 -4.23 7.81 -1.77
N ILE A 56 -4.35 6.70 -2.45
CA ILE A 56 -3.50 5.50 -2.26
C ILE A 56 -2.73 5.25 -3.54
N LEU A 57 -1.42 5.06 -3.46
CA LEU A 57 -0.60 4.47 -4.51
C LEU A 57 -0.16 3.08 -4.08
N MET A 58 -0.43 2.07 -4.91
CA MET A 58 0.16 0.73 -4.79
C MET A 58 1.26 0.59 -5.85
N VAL A 59 2.49 0.38 -5.42
CA VAL A 59 3.62 0.01 -6.29
C VAL A 59 3.82 -1.49 -6.16
N LEU A 60 3.56 -2.21 -7.25
CA LEU A 60 3.54 -3.67 -7.29
C LEU A 60 4.74 -4.20 -8.08
N ALA A 61 5.23 -5.36 -7.70
CA ALA A 61 6.28 -6.08 -8.38
C ALA A 61 5.65 -7.14 -9.31
N ALA A 62 5.90 -7.07 -10.63
CA ALA A 62 5.27 -7.98 -11.59
C ALA A 62 5.66 -9.45 -11.37
N GLU A 63 6.88 -9.71 -10.95
CA GLU A 63 7.46 -11.04 -10.69
C GLU A 63 7.50 -11.39 -9.19
N ASP A 64 6.61 -10.78 -8.38
CA ASP A 64 6.58 -11.00 -6.94
C ASP A 64 6.28 -12.47 -6.60
N ARG A 65 7.21 -13.11 -5.87
CA ARG A 65 7.12 -14.51 -5.46
C ARG A 65 6.65 -14.69 -4.01
N ILE A 66 6.37 -13.61 -3.31
CA ILE A 66 5.94 -13.63 -1.90
C ILE A 66 4.48 -13.23 -1.78
N VAL A 67 4.06 -12.19 -2.51
CA VAL A 67 2.67 -11.73 -2.55
C VAL A 67 2.12 -11.78 -3.98
N SER A 68 0.82 -11.95 -4.10
CA SER A 68 0.15 -12.06 -5.40
C SER A 68 -0.15 -10.66 -5.97
N THR A 69 0.54 -10.29 -7.03
CA THR A 69 0.27 -9.04 -7.76
C THR A 69 -1.14 -8.99 -8.34
N PRO A 70 -1.70 -10.06 -8.97
CA PRO A 70 -3.09 -10.08 -9.40
C PRO A 70 -4.11 -9.87 -8.27
N ASP A 71 -3.83 -10.36 -7.06
CA ASP A 71 -4.71 -10.11 -5.91
C ASP A 71 -4.71 -8.63 -5.52
N CYS A 72 -3.56 -7.96 -5.62
CA CYS A 72 -3.45 -6.53 -5.35
C CYS A 72 -4.13 -5.66 -6.41
N GLU A 73 -4.04 -6.03 -7.69
CA GLU A 73 -4.80 -5.36 -8.75
C GLU A 73 -6.31 -5.52 -8.54
N SER A 74 -6.75 -6.73 -8.19
CA SER A 74 -8.15 -7.01 -7.84
C SER A 74 -8.59 -6.24 -6.60
N MET A 75 -7.75 -6.15 -5.57
CA MET A 75 -8.02 -5.35 -4.37
C MET A 75 -8.16 -3.87 -4.72
N ALA A 76 -7.26 -3.32 -5.53
CA ALA A 76 -7.34 -1.93 -5.97
C ALA A 76 -8.66 -1.63 -6.71
N ALA A 77 -9.12 -2.56 -7.55
CA ALA A 77 -10.43 -2.44 -8.22
C ALA A 77 -11.58 -2.39 -7.21
N ARG A 78 -11.64 -3.33 -6.26
CA ARG A 78 -12.66 -3.36 -5.21
C ARG A 78 -12.65 -2.11 -4.32
N LEU A 79 -11.47 -1.59 -3.98
CA LEU A 79 -11.35 -0.35 -3.20
C LEU A 79 -11.90 0.86 -3.96
N ARG A 80 -11.65 0.94 -5.28
CA ARG A 80 -12.21 1.99 -6.15
C ARG A 80 -13.75 1.93 -6.20
N GLU A 81 -14.32 0.73 -6.31
CA GLU A 81 -15.77 0.51 -6.26
C GLU A 81 -16.39 0.98 -4.94
N ARG A 82 -15.61 1.03 -3.86
CA ARG A 82 -15.99 1.50 -2.53
C ARG A 82 -15.62 2.96 -2.26
N GLY A 83 -15.27 3.71 -3.29
CA GLY A 83 -15.01 5.14 -3.22
C GLY A 83 -13.55 5.55 -2.96
N ALA A 84 -12.61 4.61 -2.84
CA ALA A 84 -11.21 4.95 -2.67
C ALA A 84 -10.59 5.51 -3.97
N ARG A 85 -9.68 6.47 -3.82
CA ARG A 85 -8.80 6.95 -4.90
C ARG A 85 -7.52 6.11 -4.88
N VAL A 86 -7.44 5.08 -5.71
CA VAL A 86 -6.29 4.16 -5.77
C VAL A 86 -5.62 4.25 -7.14
N ALA A 87 -4.34 4.58 -7.16
CA ALA A 87 -3.44 4.40 -8.30
C ALA A 87 -2.65 3.09 -8.14
N VAL A 88 -2.31 2.46 -9.24
CA VAL A 88 -1.47 1.25 -9.26
C VAL A 88 -0.37 1.46 -10.28
N GLU A 89 0.86 1.27 -9.86
CA GLU A 89 2.06 1.19 -10.69
C GLU A 89 2.61 -0.23 -10.59
N VAL A 90 2.71 -0.94 -11.71
CA VAL A 90 3.30 -2.27 -11.78
C VAL A 90 4.68 -2.16 -12.39
N LEU A 91 5.71 -2.51 -11.63
CA LEU A 91 7.09 -2.51 -12.10
C LEU A 91 7.41 -3.85 -12.77
N PRO A 92 7.64 -3.88 -14.10
CA PRO A 92 8.07 -5.09 -14.78
C PRO A 92 9.43 -5.54 -14.25
N ASP A 93 9.68 -6.84 -14.26
CA ASP A 93 10.91 -7.49 -13.79
C ASP A 93 11.22 -7.32 -12.29
N ALA A 94 10.34 -6.65 -11.52
CA ALA A 94 10.50 -6.48 -10.08
C ALA A 94 10.04 -7.73 -9.33
N ASP A 95 10.80 -8.11 -8.30
CA ASP A 95 10.44 -9.11 -7.30
C ASP A 95 10.20 -8.43 -5.94
N HIS A 96 9.68 -9.15 -4.97
CA HIS A 96 9.43 -8.63 -3.62
C HIS A 96 10.71 -8.05 -2.98
N GLY A 97 10.59 -6.88 -2.34
CA GLY A 97 11.71 -6.25 -1.64
C GLY A 97 12.83 -5.74 -2.55
N PHE A 98 12.52 -5.40 -3.81
CA PHE A 98 13.49 -4.88 -4.80
C PHE A 98 14.23 -3.60 -4.33
N ASP A 99 13.66 -2.85 -3.39
CA ASP A 99 14.21 -1.62 -2.83
C ASP A 99 15.02 -1.83 -1.55
N GLN A 100 15.05 -3.06 -1.00
CA GLN A 100 15.72 -3.39 0.26
C GLN A 100 17.22 -3.68 0.02
N GLN A 101 18.04 -2.66 0.19
CA GLN A 101 19.48 -2.77 0.04
C GLN A 101 20.13 -3.54 1.19
N ASP A 102 19.76 -3.22 2.44
CA ASP A 102 20.28 -3.87 3.64
C ASP A 102 19.42 -5.08 4.02
N ARG A 103 19.92 -6.26 3.75
CA ARG A 103 19.23 -7.52 3.97
C ARG A 103 20.16 -8.57 4.58
N ALA A 104 19.58 -9.58 5.22
CA ALA A 104 20.34 -10.71 5.75
C ALA A 104 21.08 -11.46 4.64
N ALA A 105 22.26 -11.99 4.92
CA ALA A 105 23.12 -12.66 3.95
C ALA A 105 22.43 -13.87 3.27
N PHE A 106 21.45 -14.49 3.93
CA PHE A 106 20.69 -15.64 3.43
C PHE A 106 19.32 -15.25 2.86
N SER A 107 19.02 -13.96 2.72
CA SER A 107 17.76 -13.47 2.13
C SER A 107 17.70 -13.82 0.64
N ALA A 108 16.56 -14.35 0.20
CA ALA A 108 16.26 -14.58 -1.22
C ALA A 108 15.89 -13.30 -1.96
N LEU A 109 15.61 -12.19 -1.24
CA LEU A 109 15.27 -10.91 -1.84
C LEU A 109 16.43 -10.36 -2.66
N ARG A 110 16.13 -9.65 -3.74
CA ARG A 110 17.12 -9.07 -4.63
C ARG A 110 16.93 -7.57 -4.70
N PHE A 111 17.92 -6.81 -4.24
CA PHE A 111 17.97 -5.38 -4.41
C PHE A 111 18.27 -5.03 -5.87
N ASP A 112 17.51 -4.08 -6.41
CA ASP A 112 17.74 -3.48 -7.72
C ASP A 112 17.59 -1.95 -7.62
N ALA A 113 18.70 -1.24 -7.82
CA ALA A 113 18.72 0.22 -7.71
C ALA A 113 17.85 0.90 -8.79
N GLY A 114 17.80 0.34 -9.99
CA GLY A 114 16.97 0.89 -11.08
C GLY A 114 15.47 0.78 -10.79
N LEU A 115 15.04 -0.36 -10.24
CA LEU A 115 13.65 -0.55 -9.82
C LEU A 115 13.28 0.34 -8.64
N ARG A 116 14.16 0.47 -7.65
CA ARG A 116 13.99 1.42 -6.54
C ARG A 116 13.82 2.85 -7.03
N ASP A 117 14.67 3.29 -7.97
CA ASP A 117 14.63 4.66 -8.50
C ASP A 117 13.36 4.90 -9.33
N ARG A 118 12.89 3.89 -10.08
CA ARG A 118 11.59 3.93 -10.78
C ARG A 118 10.42 4.03 -9.81
N ALA A 119 10.42 3.25 -8.73
CA ALA A 119 9.41 3.34 -7.68
C ALA A 119 9.40 4.73 -7.05
N ALA A 120 10.57 5.29 -6.71
CA ALA A 120 10.70 6.64 -6.18
C ALA A 120 10.13 7.69 -7.12
N ALA A 121 10.43 7.61 -8.43
CA ALA A 121 9.89 8.54 -9.42
C ALA A 121 8.35 8.45 -9.55
N ALA A 122 7.78 7.25 -9.48
CA ALA A 122 6.33 7.05 -9.48
C ALA A 122 5.68 7.66 -8.22
N ILE A 123 6.31 7.49 -7.05
CA ILE A 123 5.87 8.08 -5.78
C ILE A 123 5.90 9.61 -5.86
N ASP A 124 7.00 10.19 -6.32
CA ASP A 124 7.14 11.65 -6.45
C ASP A 124 6.08 12.25 -7.40
N THR A 125 5.82 11.57 -8.51
CA THR A 125 4.76 11.95 -9.46
C THR A 125 3.40 11.92 -8.80
N PHE A 126 3.09 10.84 -8.08
CA PHE A 126 1.81 10.67 -7.38
C PHE A 126 1.61 11.73 -6.29
N LEU A 127 2.61 11.98 -5.44
CA LEU A 127 2.55 12.98 -4.38
C LEU A 127 2.41 14.40 -4.93
N SER A 128 3.03 14.69 -6.07
CA SER A 128 2.89 15.99 -6.74
C SER A 128 1.47 16.22 -7.29
N ALA A 129 0.77 15.16 -7.71
CA ALA A 129 -0.60 15.22 -8.21
C ALA A 129 -1.66 15.20 -7.09
N ALA A 130 -1.30 14.78 -5.88
CA ALA A 130 -2.21 14.68 -4.73
C ALA A 130 -2.40 16.02 -3.99
N LYS A 131 -1.56 17.02 -4.28
CA LYS A 131 -1.66 18.39 -3.74
C LYS A 131 -2.71 19.19 -4.48
#